data_cb2b2c6f5096f3f2bd840c40905a59ae
#
_entry.id   cb2b2c6f5096f3f2bd840c40905a59ae
#
_cell.length_a   1.000
_cell.length_b   1.000
_cell.length_c   1.000
_cell.angle_alpha   90.00
_cell.angle_beta   90.00
_cell.angle_gamma   90.00
#
_symmetry.space_group_name_H-M   'P 1'
#
loop_
_entity.id
_entity.type
_entity.pdbx_description
1 polymer ?
#
loop_
_entity_poly.entity_id
_entity_poly.type
_entity_poly.pdbx_seq_one_letter_code
_entity_poly.pdbx_strand_id
1 'polypeptide(L)'
;MLDVLIRGAGPVGCALALALRNSGLRVALLEASSAPPAFRPLALSYASRLILERLGVWSGLNVSPIERILVSQAASFGRTRLDAADAGVPALGYVTDYAALLAQLRAQVTTTTEVSEASCIVHAEGAPQDTEGKRYAQDAIVGLLQAEPPSTATAFERFTPEGPLALLPLAGRYALIWSMRPERAARLVATSEAEFLRELNAVAGGAIGRGTTIEKRAVQPLALKVRGARVEGNEVYIGNAAQTLHPVAGQGLNLGLRDAWDLAHVLGRAPAAAAPATLARFAAQRRLDAGATIRMTDFLAAGFAGDNALLRAARGAALTALDIFPAPRRFFARRMIFGAAALP
;
A
#
# COMPACT_ATOMS: atom_id res chain seq x y z
N MET A 1 -14.08 -29.51 13.36
CA MET A 1 -14.27 -28.62 12.20
C MET A 1 -13.99 -27.19 12.64
N LEU A 2 -13.17 -26.45 11.91
CA LEU A 2 -12.88 -25.04 12.17
C LEU A 2 -14.06 -24.16 11.75
N ASP A 3 -14.19 -22.98 12.38
CA ASP A 3 -15.13 -21.97 11.93
C ASP A 3 -14.50 -21.13 10.80
N VAL A 4 -13.19 -20.82 10.90
CA VAL A 4 -12.46 -20.06 9.91
C VAL A 4 -11.05 -20.65 9.69
N LEU A 5 -10.71 -20.92 8.44
CA LEU A 5 -9.35 -21.23 8.01
C LEU A 5 -8.79 -20.04 7.20
N ILE A 6 -7.71 -19.43 7.67
CA ILE A 6 -7.02 -18.35 6.98
C ILE A 6 -5.83 -18.95 6.24
N ARG A 7 -5.81 -18.83 4.92
CA ARG A 7 -4.68 -19.23 4.07
C ARG A 7 -3.77 -18.03 3.83
N GLY A 8 -2.51 -18.16 4.29
CA GLY A 8 -1.47 -17.15 4.10
C GLY A 8 -1.16 -16.31 5.35
N ALA A 9 -0.06 -16.64 6.03
CA ALA A 9 0.47 -15.93 7.18
C ALA A 9 1.31 -14.70 6.79
N GLY A 10 0.87 -13.95 5.78
CA GLY A 10 1.35 -12.60 5.48
C GLY A 10 0.72 -11.54 6.40
N PRO A 11 1.07 -10.24 6.24
CA PRO A 11 0.57 -9.19 7.13
C PRO A 11 -0.96 -9.13 7.24
N VAL A 12 -1.68 -9.37 6.14
CA VAL A 12 -3.15 -9.32 6.11
C VAL A 12 -3.78 -10.51 6.82
N GLY A 13 -3.26 -11.73 6.58
CA GLY A 13 -3.75 -12.94 7.25
C GLY A 13 -3.45 -12.93 8.74
N CYS A 14 -2.25 -12.52 9.15
CA CYS A 14 -1.91 -12.34 10.57
C CYS A 14 -2.80 -11.29 11.24
N ALA A 15 -3.06 -10.17 10.57
CA ALA A 15 -3.95 -9.12 11.10
C ALA A 15 -5.39 -9.64 11.29
N LEU A 16 -5.90 -10.45 10.35
CA LEU A 16 -7.21 -11.10 10.50
C LEU A 16 -7.24 -12.07 11.67
N ALA A 17 -6.22 -12.93 11.80
CA ALA A 17 -6.12 -13.89 12.91
C ALA A 17 -6.11 -13.17 14.28
N LEU A 18 -5.33 -12.07 14.39
CA LEU A 18 -5.29 -11.24 15.60
C LEU A 18 -6.64 -10.56 15.88
N ALA A 19 -7.31 -10.06 14.86
CA ALA A 19 -8.62 -9.40 15.00
C ALA A 19 -9.73 -10.37 15.44
N LEU A 20 -9.59 -11.67 15.11
CA LEU A 20 -10.54 -12.73 15.49
C LEU A 20 -10.19 -13.40 16.83
N ARG A 21 -9.06 -13.07 17.48
CA ARG A 21 -8.55 -13.73 18.69
C ARG A 21 -9.59 -13.89 19.81
N ASN A 22 -10.43 -12.89 20.00
CA ASN A 22 -11.45 -12.83 21.06
C ASN A 22 -12.88 -12.98 20.53
N SER A 23 -13.06 -13.52 19.34
CA SER A 23 -14.38 -13.66 18.71
C SER A 23 -15.18 -14.88 19.15
N GLY A 24 -14.53 -15.82 19.86
CA GLY A 24 -15.11 -17.13 20.17
C GLY A 24 -15.10 -18.14 19.01
N LEU A 25 -14.64 -17.74 17.83
CA LEU A 25 -14.49 -18.61 16.65
C LEU A 25 -13.23 -19.47 16.75
N ARG A 26 -13.30 -20.72 16.27
CA ARG A 26 -12.14 -21.61 16.10
C ARG A 26 -11.44 -21.25 14.80
N VAL A 27 -10.33 -20.52 14.92
CA VAL A 27 -9.58 -19.98 13.79
C VAL A 27 -8.23 -20.70 13.66
N ALA A 28 -7.88 -21.12 12.45
CA ALA A 28 -6.53 -21.57 12.11
C ALA A 28 -5.91 -20.67 11.05
N LEU A 29 -4.61 -20.39 11.21
CA LEU A 29 -3.82 -19.62 10.25
C LEU A 29 -2.78 -20.56 9.61
N LEU A 30 -2.97 -20.83 8.32
CA LEU A 30 -2.08 -21.69 7.54
C LEU A 30 -0.85 -20.90 7.08
N GLU A 31 0.32 -21.48 7.30
CA GLU A 31 1.57 -20.86 6.89
C GLU A 31 1.70 -20.82 5.36
N ALA A 32 2.19 -19.70 4.82
CA ALA A 32 2.52 -19.58 3.40
C ALA A 32 3.99 -19.96 3.16
N SER A 33 4.26 -20.67 2.08
CA SER A 33 5.59 -21.19 1.73
C SER A 33 6.58 -20.16 1.17
N SER A 34 6.23 -18.88 1.04
CA SER A 34 7.07 -17.86 0.42
C SER A 34 7.93 -17.10 1.42
N ALA A 35 9.23 -17.04 1.17
CA ALA A 35 10.13 -16.17 1.91
C ALA A 35 9.77 -14.68 1.68
N PRO A 36 9.87 -13.82 2.71
CA PRO A 36 9.65 -12.39 2.53
C PRO A 36 10.73 -11.79 1.60
N PRO A 37 10.38 -10.73 0.84
CA PRO A 37 11.36 -10.05 -0.01
C PRO A 37 12.48 -9.45 0.84
N ALA A 38 13.69 -9.37 0.28
CA ALA A 38 14.90 -8.89 0.97
C ALA A 38 14.77 -7.44 1.49
N PHE A 39 14.08 -6.59 0.75
CA PHE A 39 13.73 -5.22 1.16
C PHE A 39 12.45 -4.77 0.44
N ARG A 40 11.46 -4.36 1.22
CA ARG A 40 10.20 -3.83 0.69
C ARG A 40 9.66 -2.74 1.62
N PRO A 41 9.86 -1.48 1.28
CA PRO A 41 9.31 -0.39 2.06
C PRO A 41 7.78 -0.37 1.97
N LEU A 42 7.14 -0.07 3.09
CA LEU A 42 5.69 0.04 3.22
C LEU A 42 5.32 1.43 3.73
N ALA A 43 4.32 2.04 3.09
CA ALA A 43 3.65 3.22 3.61
C ALA A 43 2.33 2.80 4.26
N LEU A 44 2.25 2.86 5.57
CA LEU A 44 1.06 2.61 6.36
C LEU A 44 0.29 3.92 6.54
N SER A 45 -1.00 3.96 6.19
CA SER A 45 -1.85 5.12 6.46
C SER A 45 -2.11 5.28 7.96
N TYR A 46 -2.54 6.45 8.39
CA TYR A 46 -2.94 6.65 9.79
C TYR A 46 -4.07 5.68 10.22
N ALA A 47 -5.01 5.37 9.33
CA ALA A 47 -6.04 4.35 9.60
C ALA A 47 -5.44 2.96 9.83
N SER A 48 -4.43 2.57 9.05
CA SER A 48 -3.72 1.30 9.27
C SER A 48 -2.97 1.28 10.59
N ARG A 49 -2.38 2.40 11.01
CA ARG A 49 -1.83 2.55 12.36
C ARG A 49 -2.86 2.22 13.43
N LEU A 50 -4.07 2.84 13.35
CA LEU A 50 -5.14 2.60 14.33
C LEU A 50 -5.57 1.13 14.40
N ILE A 51 -5.62 0.44 13.26
CA ILE A 51 -5.88 -1.00 13.21
C ILE A 51 -4.76 -1.76 13.94
N LEU A 52 -3.49 -1.54 13.58
CA LEU A 52 -2.34 -2.22 14.18
C LEU A 52 -2.19 -1.91 15.68
N GLU A 53 -2.57 -0.73 16.13
CA GLU A 53 -2.62 -0.35 17.54
C GLU A 53 -3.65 -1.18 18.32
N ARG A 54 -4.87 -1.34 17.77
CA ARG A 54 -5.91 -2.18 18.35
C ARG A 54 -5.55 -3.67 18.36
N LEU A 55 -4.73 -4.12 17.41
CA LEU A 55 -4.21 -5.47 17.37
C LEU A 55 -3.01 -5.70 18.34
N GLY A 56 -2.51 -4.64 18.99
CA GLY A 56 -1.38 -4.70 19.91
C GLY A 56 -0.01 -4.83 19.23
N VAL A 57 0.07 -4.51 17.92
CA VAL A 57 1.29 -4.68 17.11
C VAL A 57 2.10 -3.39 16.99
N TRP A 58 1.45 -2.24 17.10
CA TRP A 58 2.04 -0.94 16.75
C TRP A 58 3.26 -0.55 17.60
N SER A 59 3.23 -0.76 18.90
CA SER A 59 4.28 -0.33 19.83
C SER A 59 5.64 -1.01 19.60
N GLY A 60 5.65 -2.18 18.95
CA GLY A 60 6.87 -2.91 18.60
C GLY A 60 7.45 -2.55 17.23
N LEU A 61 6.82 -1.63 16.48
CA LEU A 61 7.26 -1.26 15.14
C LEU A 61 8.18 -0.03 15.17
N ASN A 62 9.32 -0.15 14.51
CA ASN A 62 10.13 1.01 14.17
C ASN A 62 9.56 1.65 12.90
N VAL A 63 9.01 2.85 13.04
CA VAL A 63 8.33 3.57 11.96
C VAL A 63 8.84 5.00 11.84
N SER A 64 8.86 5.52 10.61
CA SER A 64 9.13 6.94 10.34
C SER A 64 7.83 7.65 9.95
N PRO A 65 7.42 8.74 10.61
CA PRO A 65 6.19 9.45 10.29
C PRO A 65 6.30 10.17 8.93
N ILE A 66 5.16 10.30 8.25
CA ILE A 66 4.95 11.19 7.11
C ILE A 66 4.00 12.29 7.58
N GLU A 67 4.54 13.43 7.93
CA GLU A 67 3.75 14.61 8.34
C GLU A 67 3.36 15.46 7.14
N ARG A 68 4.16 15.38 6.08
CA ARG A 68 3.98 16.14 4.86
C ARG A 68 4.25 15.28 3.62
N ILE A 69 3.45 15.51 2.58
CA ILE A 69 3.73 14.97 1.24
C ILE A 69 3.81 16.13 0.25
N LEU A 70 4.93 16.23 -0.46
CA LEU A 70 5.12 17.18 -1.55
C LEU A 70 4.94 16.46 -2.88
N VAL A 71 3.91 16.84 -3.62
CA VAL A 71 3.61 16.27 -4.93
C VAL A 71 4.00 17.28 -6.00
N SER A 72 4.73 16.84 -7.02
CA SER A 72 5.17 17.66 -8.14
C SER A 72 5.22 16.85 -9.43
N GLN A 73 5.42 17.52 -10.58
CA GLN A 73 5.71 16.84 -11.83
C GLN A 73 7.01 17.36 -12.45
N ALA A 74 7.70 16.48 -13.18
CA ALA A 74 8.90 16.83 -13.91
C ALA A 74 8.58 17.61 -15.17
N ALA A 75 9.47 18.54 -15.55
CA ALA A 75 9.38 19.31 -16.80
C ALA A 75 8.05 20.06 -17.03
N SER A 76 7.32 20.41 -15.95
CA SER A 76 6.08 21.18 -16.05
C SER A 76 5.77 21.89 -14.73
N PHE A 77 4.79 22.81 -14.77
CA PHE A 77 4.27 23.49 -13.57
C PHE A 77 3.33 22.59 -12.77
N GLY A 78 2.97 23.05 -11.59
CA GLY A 78 2.02 22.41 -10.69
C GLY A 78 2.72 21.58 -9.61
N ARG A 79 2.41 21.94 -8.39
CA ARG A 79 2.79 21.24 -7.17
C ARG A 79 1.67 21.35 -6.16
N THR A 80 1.62 20.44 -5.23
CA THR A 80 0.73 20.56 -4.09
C THR A 80 1.38 19.99 -2.85
N ARG A 81 1.00 20.51 -1.70
CA ARG A 81 1.44 20.07 -0.39
C ARG A 81 0.25 19.52 0.38
N LEU A 82 0.41 18.33 0.92
CA LEU A 82 -0.53 17.70 1.84
C LEU A 82 0.12 17.70 3.22
N ASP A 83 -0.49 18.35 4.20
CA ASP A 83 -0.02 18.36 5.58
C ASP A 83 -0.95 17.53 6.48
N ALA A 84 -0.39 16.84 7.46
CA ALA A 84 -1.14 16.05 8.43
C ALA A 84 -2.14 16.91 9.22
N ALA A 85 -1.76 18.16 9.52
CA ALA A 85 -2.63 19.13 10.17
C ALA A 85 -3.89 19.45 9.39
N ASP A 86 -3.81 19.51 8.04
CA ASP A 86 -4.98 19.73 7.19
C ASP A 86 -6.00 18.59 7.29
N ALA A 87 -5.54 17.38 7.52
CA ALA A 87 -6.40 16.20 7.69
C ALA A 87 -6.85 15.99 9.15
N GLY A 88 -6.32 16.76 10.10
CA GLY A 88 -6.61 16.64 11.53
C GLY A 88 -6.00 15.38 12.17
N VAL A 89 -4.83 14.93 11.68
CA VAL A 89 -4.13 13.73 12.16
C VAL A 89 -2.68 14.07 12.52
N PRO A 90 -2.03 13.29 13.41
CA PRO A 90 -0.63 13.55 13.79
C PRO A 90 0.37 13.25 12.66
N ALA A 91 0.02 12.34 11.75
CA ALA A 91 0.77 12.03 10.54
C ALA A 91 -0.19 11.49 9.46
N LEU A 92 0.09 11.75 8.19
CA LEU A 92 -0.65 11.20 7.04
C LEU A 92 -0.46 9.69 6.93
N GLY A 93 0.71 9.23 7.34
CA GLY A 93 1.10 7.83 7.34
C GLY A 93 2.45 7.62 8.00
N TYR A 94 2.93 6.38 7.91
CA TYR A 94 4.17 5.94 8.52
C TYR A 94 4.90 4.97 7.59
N VAL A 95 6.20 5.07 7.51
CA VAL A 95 7.02 4.18 6.69
C VAL A 95 7.71 3.16 7.59
N THR A 96 7.67 1.90 7.18
CA THR A 96 8.39 0.79 7.81
C THR A 96 8.84 -0.22 6.75
N ASP A 97 9.60 -1.23 7.15
CA ASP A 97 9.96 -2.35 6.28
C ASP A 97 8.94 -3.50 6.41
N TYR A 98 8.67 -4.19 5.29
CA TYR A 98 7.74 -5.33 5.25
C TYR A 98 8.16 -6.45 6.22
N ALA A 99 9.44 -6.79 6.27
CA ALA A 99 9.94 -7.85 7.12
C ALA A 99 9.77 -7.51 8.61
N ALA A 100 9.98 -6.25 8.98
CA ALA A 100 9.77 -5.77 10.36
C ALA A 100 8.28 -5.87 10.76
N LEU A 101 7.37 -5.41 9.91
CA LEU A 101 5.93 -5.54 10.17
C LEU A 101 5.49 -7.01 10.27
N LEU A 102 5.95 -7.85 9.33
CA LEU A 102 5.60 -9.28 9.33
C LEU A 102 6.12 -9.98 10.58
N ALA A 103 7.35 -9.70 11.01
CA ALA A 103 7.94 -10.27 12.22
C ALA A 103 7.11 -9.92 13.46
N GLN A 104 6.70 -8.65 13.62
CA GLN A 104 5.87 -8.22 14.75
C GLN A 104 4.48 -8.87 14.76
N LEU A 105 3.86 -9.03 13.59
CA LEU A 105 2.59 -9.73 13.47
C LEU A 105 2.71 -11.22 13.79
N ARG A 106 3.72 -11.88 13.22
CA ARG A 106 3.97 -13.32 13.43
C ARG A 106 4.33 -13.67 14.86
N ALA A 107 5.00 -12.79 15.57
CA ALA A 107 5.31 -12.99 16.99
C ALA A 107 4.07 -13.12 17.89
N GLN A 108 2.89 -12.73 17.42
CA GLN A 108 1.65 -12.72 18.19
C GLN A 108 0.60 -13.73 17.71
N VAL A 109 0.88 -14.52 16.69
CA VAL A 109 -0.01 -15.54 16.13
C VAL A 109 0.65 -16.91 16.13
N THR A 110 -0.16 -17.95 16.21
CA THR A 110 0.29 -19.33 15.98
C THR A 110 -0.12 -19.73 14.58
N THR A 111 0.82 -20.31 13.82
CA THR A 111 0.56 -20.86 12.48
C THR A 111 0.51 -22.38 12.52
N THR A 112 -0.16 -22.99 11.54
CA THR A 112 -0.19 -24.42 11.31
C THR A 112 0.16 -24.74 9.87
N THR A 113 0.67 -25.95 9.63
CA THR A 113 0.85 -26.53 8.30
C THR A 113 -0.26 -27.51 7.95
N GLU A 114 -1.11 -27.86 8.91
CA GLU A 114 -2.19 -28.82 8.73
C GLU A 114 -3.40 -28.15 8.10
N VAL A 115 -3.86 -28.72 6.99
CA VAL A 115 -5.09 -28.30 6.33
C VAL A 115 -6.27 -29.03 6.97
N SER A 116 -7.16 -28.28 7.60
CA SER A 116 -8.38 -28.80 8.23
C SER A 116 -9.61 -28.27 7.51
N GLU A 117 -10.70 -29.03 7.57
CA GLU A 117 -12.01 -28.55 7.11
C GLU A 117 -12.48 -27.36 7.93
N ALA A 118 -13.01 -26.35 7.24
CA ALA A 118 -13.53 -25.14 7.83
C ALA A 118 -14.84 -24.70 7.20
N SER A 119 -15.69 -24.10 8.00
CA SER A 119 -16.95 -23.53 7.51
C SER A 119 -16.71 -22.34 6.58
N CYS A 120 -15.69 -21.51 6.86
CA CYS A 120 -15.28 -20.37 6.06
C CYS A 120 -13.78 -20.47 5.74
N ILE A 121 -13.40 -20.31 4.48
CA ILE A 121 -12.02 -20.28 4.03
C ILE A 121 -11.68 -18.85 3.60
N VAL A 122 -10.63 -18.27 4.18
CA VAL A 122 -10.18 -16.91 3.86
C VAL A 122 -8.83 -16.97 3.16
N HIS A 123 -8.80 -16.52 1.92
CA HIS A 123 -7.59 -16.38 1.13
C HIS A 123 -6.95 -15.01 1.38
N ALA A 124 -5.77 -15.01 1.98
CA ALA A 124 -4.93 -13.84 2.24
C ALA A 124 -3.53 -14.02 1.62
N GLU A 125 -3.37 -14.97 0.72
CA GLU A 125 -2.11 -15.39 0.09
C GLU A 125 -2.03 -15.00 -1.38
N GLY A 126 -0.82 -14.55 -1.78
CA GLY A 126 -0.48 -14.33 -3.19
C GLY A 126 -1.29 -13.23 -3.88
N ALA A 127 -1.21 -13.23 -5.20
CA ALA A 127 -2.04 -12.41 -6.08
C ALA A 127 -3.12 -13.29 -6.72
N PRO A 128 -4.25 -12.71 -7.20
CA PRO A 128 -5.27 -13.47 -7.88
C PRO A 128 -4.66 -14.25 -9.05
N GLN A 129 -4.83 -15.58 -9.08
CA GLN A 129 -4.20 -16.44 -10.11
C GLN A 129 -5.07 -16.54 -11.36
N ASP A 130 -6.40 -16.57 -11.20
CA ASP A 130 -7.37 -16.83 -12.25
C ASP A 130 -8.02 -15.55 -12.80
N THR A 131 -7.33 -14.42 -12.72
CA THR A 131 -7.85 -13.16 -13.23
C THR A 131 -6.96 -12.58 -14.29
N GLU A 132 -7.55 -12.18 -15.41
CA GLU A 132 -6.89 -11.30 -16.36
C GLU A 132 -6.54 -9.99 -15.64
N GLY A 133 -5.27 -9.72 -15.49
CA GLY A 133 -4.76 -8.50 -14.87
C GLY A 133 -4.29 -7.51 -15.93
N LYS A 134 -4.46 -6.23 -15.67
CA LYS A 134 -3.77 -5.18 -16.41
C LYS A 134 -2.31 -5.16 -15.95
N ARG A 135 -1.40 -5.63 -16.81
CA ARG A 135 0.02 -5.39 -16.58
C ARG A 135 0.33 -3.95 -16.98
N TYR A 136 0.88 -3.18 -16.06
CA TYR A 136 1.44 -1.89 -16.43
C TYR A 136 2.71 -2.12 -17.25
N ALA A 137 2.93 -1.29 -18.28
CA ALA A 137 4.20 -1.28 -19.01
C ALA A 137 5.29 -0.60 -18.19
N GLN A 138 5.37 -0.92 -16.90
CA GLN A 138 6.25 -0.32 -15.92
C GLN A 138 6.69 -1.35 -14.89
N ASP A 139 7.95 -1.23 -14.46
CA ASP A 139 8.50 -1.86 -13.26
C ASP A 139 8.95 -0.78 -12.29
N ALA A 140 9.01 -1.09 -11.01
CA ALA A 140 9.53 -0.19 -9.99
C ALA A 140 10.92 -0.62 -9.53
N ILE A 141 11.87 0.32 -9.52
CA ILE A 141 13.10 0.16 -8.74
C ILE A 141 12.78 0.56 -7.31
N VAL A 142 13.08 -0.33 -6.36
CA VAL A 142 13.08 -0.03 -4.93
C VAL A 142 14.50 0.05 -4.41
N GLY A 143 14.75 0.87 -3.39
CA GLY A 143 16.06 1.03 -2.80
C GLY A 143 16.03 1.86 -1.52
N LEU A 144 17.18 1.95 -0.85
CA LEU A 144 17.35 2.75 0.36
C LEU A 144 18.40 3.83 0.10
N LEU A 145 17.96 5.08 -0.01
CA LEU A 145 18.74 6.25 -0.42
C LEU A 145 19.15 7.06 0.80
N GLN A 146 20.44 7.34 0.92
CA GLN A 146 20.96 8.40 1.78
C GLN A 146 20.95 9.72 1.01
N ALA A 147 20.58 10.81 1.66
CA ALA A 147 20.61 12.15 1.07
C ALA A 147 21.19 13.19 2.03
N GLU A 148 21.64 14.29 1.48
CA GLU A 148 22.08 15.47 2.20
C GLU A 148 21.23 16.69 1.79
N PRO A 149 20.45 17.25 2.74
CA PRO A 149 20.30 16.87 4.16
C PRO A 149 19.60 15.52 4.34
N PRO A 150 19.71 14.87 5.54
CA PRO A 150 18.99 13.64 5.86
C PRO A 150 17.47 13.82 5.76
N SER A 151 16.75 12.71 5.54
CA SER A 151 15.28 12.76 5.46
C SER A 151 14.66 13.23 6.77
N THR A 152 13.60 14.01 6.64
CA THR A 152 12.73 14.45 7.73
C THR A 152 11.41 13.69 7.66
N ALA A 153 10.33 14.20 8.25
CA ALA A 153 8.98 13.63 8.16
C ALA A 153 8.24 14.01 6.85
N THR A 154 9.00 14.33 5.78
CA THR A 154 8.44 14.74 4.48
C THR A 154 8.67 13.65 3.43
N ALA A 155 7.58 13.20 2.81
CA ALA A 155 7.61 12.35 1.62
C ALA A 155 7.54 13.22 0.34
N PHE A 156 8.14 12.73 -0.73
CA PHE A 156 8.12 13.36 -2.05
C PHE A 156 7.51 12.39 -3.07
N GLU A 157 6.57 12.89 -3.84
CA GLU A 157 6.00 12.20 -4.99
C GLU A 157 6.22 13.08 -6.22
N ARG A 158 7.04 12.60 -7.16
CA ARG A 158 7.34 13.32 -8.37
C ARG A 158 6.92 12.52 -9.58
N PHE A 159 5.94 13.01 -10.28
CA PHE A 159 5.50 12.41 -11.54
C PHE A 159 6.46 12.75 -12.67
N THR A 160 6.96 11.71 -13.33
CA THR A 160 7.82 11.83 -14.50
C THR A 160 7.10 11.28 -15.74
N PRO A 161 7.56 11.57 -16.98
CA PRO A 161 6.97 11.01 -18.19
C PRO A 161 6.94 9.48 -18.24
N GLU A 162 7.85 8.81 -17.52
CA GLU A 162 7.93 7.35 -17.48
C GLU A 162 7.15 6.72 -16.33
N GLY A 163 6.89 7.48 -15.26
CA GLY A 163 6.18 7.01 -14.08
C GLY A 163 6.55 7.81 -12.83
N PRO A 164 5.90 7.51 -11.70
CA PRO A 164 6.16 8.21 -10.45
C PRO A 164 7.50 7.82 -9.81
N LEU A 165 8.15 8.82 -9.20
CA LEU A 165 9.27 8.69 -8.28
C LEU A 165 8.77 9.08 -6.89
N ALA A 166 8.70 8.11 -5.97
CA ALA A 166 8.39 8.32 -4.57
C ALA A 166 9.64 8.19 -3.69
N LEU A 167 9.80 9.13 -2.78
CA LEU A 167 10.86 9.15 -1.77
C LEU A 167 10.19 9.29 -0.40
N LEU A 168 10.20 8.21 0.37
CA LEU A 168 9.50 8.12 1.65
C LEU A 168 10.50 8.14 2.80
N PRO A 169 10.29 8.93 3.86
CA PRO A 169 11.21 9.00 5.00
C PRO A 169 11.31 7.65 5.70
N LEU A 170 12.52 7.14 5.91
CA LEU A 170 12.77 5.89 6.62
C LEU A 170 14.09 5.95 7.38
N ALA A 171 14.01 6.11 8.70
CA ALA A 171 15.15 6.11 9.63
C ALA A 171 16.28 7.09 9.19
N GLY A 172 15.94 8.34 8.90
CA GLY A 172 16.88 9.38 8.45
C GLY A 172 17.30 9.27 6.97
N ARG A 173 16.86 8.22 6.28
CA ARG A 173 17.07 7.98 4.84
C ARG A 173 15.75 8.04 4.09
N TYR A 174 15.78 7.79 2.78
CA TYR A 174 14.59 7.65 1.96
C TYR A 174 14.44 6.24 1.43
N ALA A 175 13.27 5.64 1.62
CA ALA A 175 12.85 4.51 0.81
C ALA A 175 12.48 5.03 -0.57
N LEU A 176 13.21 4.58 -1.59
CA LEU A 176 13.01 4.90 -3.00
C LEU A 176 12.03 3.92 -3.62
N ILE A 177 11.04 4.42 -4.35
CA ILE A 177 10.19 3.66 -5.27
C ILE A 177 10.11 4.46 -6.58
N TRP A 178 10.76 3.98 -7.63
CA TRP A 178 10.84 4.70 -8.90
C TRP A 178 10.32 3.84 -10.04
N SER A 179 9.15 4.19 -10.53
CA SER A 179 8.47 3.47 -11.62
C SER A 179 8.94 3.98 -12.97
N MET A 180 9.23 3.06 -13.89
CA MET A 180 9.67 3.34 -15.25
C MET A 180 9.44 2.14 -16.16
N ARG A 181 9.73 2.25 -17.47
CA ARG A 181 9.65 1.13 -18.40
C ARG A 181 10.56 -0.02 -17.97
N PRO A 182 10.14 -1.29 -18.14
CA PRO A 182 10.89 -2.46 -17.65
C PRO A 182 12.35 -2.51 -18.15
N GLU A 183 12.57 -2.19 -19.42
CA GLU A 183 13.91 -2.22 -20.04
C GLU A 183 14.83 -1.16 -19.41
N ARG A 184 14.28 -0.01 -19.06
CA ARG A 184 15.04 1.04 -18.35
C ARG A 184 15.31 0.66 -16.90
N ALA A 185 14.33 0.09 -16.20
CA ALA A 185 14.51 -0.37 -14.83
C ALA A 185 15.62 -1.42 -14.74
N ALA A 186 15.60 -2.42 -15.64
CA ALA A 186 16.62 -3.46 -15.71
C ALA A 186 18.04 -2.90 -16.01
N ARG A 187 18.15 -1.94 -16.92
CA ARG A 187 19.43 -1.26 -17.20
C ARG A 187 19.91 -0.45 -16.01
N LEU A 188 19.03 0.42 -15.46
CA LEU A 188 19.42 1.38 -14.43
C LEU A 188 19.80 0.69 -13.11
N VAL A 189 19.12 -0.38 -12.73
CA VAL A 189 19.47 -1.14 -11.51
C VAL A 189 20.84 -1.79 -11.61
N ALA A 190 21.32 -2.09 -12.83
CA ALA A 190 22.60 -2.72 -13.10
C ALA A 190 23.77 -1.71 -13.26
N THR A 191 23.49 -0.40 -13.30
CA THR A 191 24.55 0.62 -13.41
C THR A 191 25.36 0.75 -12.11
N SER A 192 26.50 1.42 -12.22
CA SER A 192 27.26 1.81 -11.02
C SER A 192 26.42 2.69 -10.10
N GLU A 193 26.79 2.73 -8.82
CA GLU A 193 26.12 3.61 -7.85
C GLU A 193 26.20 5.09 -8.27
N ALA A 194 27.36 5.52 -8.71
CA ALA A 194 27.58 6.91 -9.15
C ALA A 194 26.69 7.30 -10.33
N GLU A 195 26.50 6.40 -11.28
CA GLU A 195 25.63 6.63 -12.44
C GLU A 195 24.15 6.63 -12.05
N PHE A 196 23.74 5.68 -11.23
CA PHE A 196 22.38 5.63 -10.69
C PHE A 196 22.04 6.94 -9.95
N LEU A 197 22.92 7.39 -9.05
CA LEU A 197 22.72 8.62 -8.26
C LEU A 197 22.70 9.86 -9.15
N ARG A 198 23.51 9.91 -10.21
CA ARG A 198 23.49 11.02 -11.17
C ARG A 198 22.12 11.14 -11.84
N GLU A 199 21.56 10.02 -12.34
CA GLU A 199 20.23 10.01 -12.96
C GLU A 199 19.13 10.33 -11.95
N LEU A 200 19.20 9.73 -10.75
CA LEU A 200 18.21 9.98 -9.69
C LEU A 200 18.19 11.45 -9.28
N ASN A 201 19.35 12.05 -9.02
CA ASN A 201 19.46 13.46 -8.60
C ASN A 201 18.92 14.42 -9.67
N ALA A 202 19.16 14.13 -10.95
CA ALA A 202 18.62 14.92 -12.05
C ALA A 202 17.07 14.85 -12.09
N VAL A 203 16.50 13.70 -11.84
CA VAL A 203 15.02 13.50 -11.84
C VAL A 203 14.39 14.03 -10.55
N ALA A 204 15.00 13.85 -9.38
CA ALA A 204 14.48 14.32 -8.11
C ALA A 204 14.39 15.87 -8.04
N GLY A 205 15.21 16.58 -8.81
CA GLY A 205 15.07 18.03 -9.00
C GLY A 205 15.35 18.88 -7.76
N GLY A 206 16.28 18.46 -6.90
CA GLY A 206 16.71 19.19 -5.70
C GLY A 206 15.71 19.16 -4.52
N ALA A 207 14.57 18.50 -4.65
CA ALA A 207 13.56 18.45 -3.60
C ALA A 207 14.05 17.81 -2.28
N ILE A 208 14.99 16.85 -2.40
CA ILE A 208 15.60 16.15 -1.26
C ILE A 208 17.05 16.62 -0.98
N GLY A 209 17.49 17.71 -1.61
CA GLY A 209 18.91 18.04 -1.67
C GLY A 209 19.63 17.09 -2.63
N ARG A 210 20.68 16.41 -2.18
CA ARG A 210 21.50 15.51 -3.00
C ARG A 210 21.49 14.10 -2.44
N GLY A 211 21.09 13.12 -3.26
CA GLY A 211 21.31 11.70 -2.96
C GLY A 211 22.80 11.35 -3.02
N THR A 212 23.33 10.70 -1.99
CA THR A 212 24.77 10.44 -1.80
C THR A 212 25.13 8.97 -1.89
N THR A 213 24.30 8.06 -1.36
CA THR A 213 24.46 6.60 -1.49
C THR A 213 23.13 5.92 -1.69
N ILE A 214 23.12 4.76 -2.34
CA ILE A 214 21.93 3.93 -2.57
C ILE A 214 22.24 2.46 -2.32
N GLU A 215 21.45 1.85 -1.47
CA GLU A 215 21.56 0.43 -1.09
C GLU A 215 20.30 -0.35 -1.50
N LYS A 216 20.38 -1.68 -1.47
CA LYS A 216 19.25 -2.60 -1.61
C LYS A 216 18.44 -2.40 -2.90
N ARG A 217 19.10 -2.03 -4.00
CA ARG A 217 18.43 -1.83 -5.28
C ARG A 217 17.85 -3.15 -5.80
N ALA A 218 16.55 -3.14 -6.12
CA ALA A 218 15.86 -4.29 -6.72
C ALA A 218 14.76 -3.80 -7.67
N VAL A 219 14.45 -4.59 -8.69
CA VAL A 219 13.35 -4.35 -9.62
C VAL A 219 12.14 -5.19 -9.20
N GLN A 220 10.96 -4.58 -9.20
CA GLN A 220 9.68 -5.23 -8.92
C GLN A 220 8.70 -4.96 -10.06
N PRO A 221 8.12 -6.01 -10.68
CA PRO A 221 7.13 -5.84 -11.73
C PRO A 221 5.83 -5.26 -11.17
N LEU A 222 5.19 -4.38 -11.96
CA LEU A 222 3.96 -3.71 -11.57
C LEU A 222 2.76 -4.28 -12.33
N ALA A 223 1.72 -4.64 -11.59
CA ALA A 223 0.48 -5.13 -12.16
C ALA A 223 -0.74 -4.66 -11.37
N LEU A 224 -1.85 -4.49 -12.06
CA LEU A 224 -3.18 -4.42 -11.45
C LEU A 224 -3.88 -5.74 -11.71
N LYS A 225 -4.19 -6.46 -10.66
CA LYS A 225 -5.04 -7.66 -10.72
C LYS A 225 -6.18 -7.46 -9.74
N VAL A 226 -7.40 -7.66 -10.20
CA VAL A 226 -8.60 -7.52 -9.37
C VAL A 226 -9.48 -8.73 -9.61
N ARG A 227 -9.82 -9.44 -8.54
CA ARG A 227 -10.74 -10.56 -8.60
C ARG A 227 -12.17 -10.05 -8.85
N GLY A 228 -12.92 -10.77 -9.69
CA GLY A 228 -14.30 -10.42 -10.02
C GLY A 228 -15.25 -10.47 -8.81
N ALA A 229 -15.08 -11.49 -7.97
CA ALA A 229 -15.85 -11.67 -6.76
C ALA A 229 -14.94 -11.81 -5.53
N ARG A 230 -15.29 -11.15 -4.43
CA ARG A 230 -14.59 -11.27 -3.14
C ARG A 230 -15.06 -12.44 -2.30
N VAL A 231 -16.21 -13.00 -2.65
CA VAL A 231 -16.85 -14.13 -1.97
C VAL A 231 -17.37 -15.09 -3.02
N GLU A 232 -17.02 -16.35 -2.90
CA GLU A 232 -17.45 -17.45 -3.75
C GLU A 232 -17.82 -18.65 -2.86
N GLY A 233 -19.11 -18.91 -2.69
CA GLY A 233 -19.57 -19.91 -1.74
C GLY A 233 -19.18 -19.55 -0.31
N ASN A 234 -18.34 -20.39 0.32
CA ASN A 234 -17.77 -20.17 1.66
C ASN A 234 -16.33 -19.66 1.62
N GLU A 235 -15.82 -19.30 0.45
CA GLU A 235 -14.47 -18.73 0.27
C GLU A 235 -14.51 -17.22 0.20
N VAL A 236 -13.57 -16.57 0.91
CA VAL A 236 -13.44 -15.11 1.00
C VAL A 236 -12.03 -14.71 0.62
N TYR A 237 -11.89 -13.69 -0.21
CA TYR A 237 -10.61 -13.18 -0.70
C TYR A 237 -10.35 -11.78 -0.15
N ILE A 238 -9.18 -11.59 0.49
CA ILE A 238 -8.76 -10.31 1.10
C ILE A 238 -7.32 -9.96 0.73
N GLY A 239 -6.98 -8.69 0.84
CA GLY A 239 -5.64 -8.21 0.52
C GLY A 239 -5.23 -8.52 -0.92
N ASN A 240 -4.00 -9.02 -1.11
CA ASN A 240 -3.49 -9.33 -2.45
C ASN A 240 -4.25 -10.47 -3.14
N ALA A 241 -4.87 -11.37 -2.42
CA ALA A 241 -5.71 -12.43 -3.01
C ALA A 241 -6.98 -11.85 -3.69
N ALA A 242 -7.49 -10.72 -3.19
CA ALA A 242 -8.61 -10.01 -3.81
C ALA A 242 -8.15 -8.99 -4.87
N GLN A 243 -7.08 -8.26 -4.59
CA GLN A 243 -6.56 -7.23 -5.49
C GLN A 243 -5.07 -6.93 -5.27
N THR A 244 -4.31 -6.90 -6.36
CA THR A 244 -2.94 -6.36 -6.38
C THR A 244 -2.99 -4.99 -7.06
N LEU A 245 -2.44 -3.96 -6.41
CA LEU A 245 -2.51 -2.58 -6.87
C LEU A 245 -1.13 -2.06 -7.28
N HIS A 246 -1.11 -1.03 -8.14
CA HIS A 246 0.09 -0.26 -8.39
C HIS A 246 0.59 0.38 -7.06
N PRO A 247 1.90 0.44 -6.80
CA PRO A 247 2.45 0.97 -5.54
C PRO A 247 2.25 2.48 -5.37
N VAL A 248 1.82 3.21 -6.41
CA VAL A 248 1.51 4.65 -6.29
C VAL A 248 0.58 4.90 -5.12
N ALA A 249 0.92 5.86 -4.30
CA ALA A 249 0.24 6.20 -3.05
C ALA A 249 0.17 5.08 -1.98
N GLY A 250 0.91 3.96 -2.13
CA GLY A 250 1.09 2.94 -1.09
C GLY A 250 -0.20 2.25 -0.59
N GLN A 251 -1.26 2.13 -1.42
CA GLN A 251 -2.59 1.71 -0.95
C GLN A 251 -2.80 0.20 -0.79
N GLY A 252 -1.95 -0.66 -1.39
CA GLY A 252 -2.21 -2.10 -1.45
C GLY A 252 -2.36 -2.75 -0.06
N LEU A 253 -1.38 -2.61 0.82
CA LEU A 253 -1.44 -3.16 2.18
C LEU A 253 -2.49 -2.45 3.03
N ASN A 254 -2.63 -1.13 2.90
CA ASN A 254 -3.62 -0.36 3.64
C ASN A 254 -5.05 -0.85 3.36
N LEU A 255 -5.36 -1.16 2.10
CA LEU A 255 -6.63 -1.75 1.71
C LEU A 255 -6.79 -3.16 2.30
N GLY A 256 -5.73 -3.99 2.25
CA GLY A 256 -5.76 -5.33 2.82
C GLY A 256 -5.96 -5.37 4.34
N LEU A 257 -5.37 -4.43 5.09
CA LEU A 257 -5.58 -4.30 6.54
C LEU A 257 -7.03 -3.89 6.86
N ARG A 258 -7.63 -3.01 6.05
CA ARG A 258 -9.04 -2.68 6.16
C ARG A 258 -9.94 -3.87 5.80
N ASP A 259 -9.57 -4.67 4.78
CA ASP A 259 -10.28 -5.90 4.43
C ASP A 259 -10.30 -6.86 5.64
N ALA A 260 -9.15 -7.10 6.27
CA ALA A 260 -9.02 -7.99 7.42
C ALA A 260 -9.83 -7.49 8.62
N TRP A 261 -9.77 -6.18 8.92
CA TRP A 261 -10.49 -5.56 10.02
C TRP A 261 -12.00 -5.65 9.84
N ASP A 262 -12.51 -5.30 8.65
CA ASP A 262 -13.95 -5.34 8.35
C ASP A 262 -14.48 -6.77 8.33
N LEU A 263 -13.70 -7.73 7.78
CA LEU A 263 -14.07 -9.14 7.79
C LEU A 263 -14.18 -9.68 9.22
N ALA A 264 -13.18 -9.37 10.06
CA ALA A 264 -13.22 -9.78 11.46
C ALA A 264 -14.47 -9.23 12.20
N HIS A 265 -14.84 -7.98 11.94
CA HIS A 265 -16.04 -7.37 12.51
C HIS A 265 -17.34 -8.05 12.06
N VAL A 266 -17.40 -8.45 10.79
CA VAL A 266 -18.58 -9.13 10.25
C VAL A 266 -18.68 -10.55 10.78
N LEU A 267 -17.55 -11.31 10.80
CA LEU A 267 -17.52 -12.70 11.28
C LEU A 267 -17.76 -12.79 12.79
N GLY A 268 -17.14 -11.92 13.59
CA GLY A 268 -17.23 -11.96 15.04
C GLY A 268 -18.61 -11.56 15.60
N ARG A 269 -19.49 -10.99 14.77
CA ARG A 269 -20.87 -10.63 15.16
C ARG A 269 -21.94 -11.56 14.56
N ALA A 270 -21.52 -12.51 13.74
CA ALA A 270 -22.44 -13.39 13.05
C ALA A 270 -22.77 -14.62 13.90
N PRO A 271 -24.01 -15.13 13.87
CA PRO A 271 -24.37 -16.39 14.53
C PRO A 271 -23.67 -17.61 13.88
N ALA A 272 -23.28 -17.48 12.60
CA ALA A 272 -22.49 -18.47 11.86
C ALA A 272 -21.54 -17.77 10.89
N ALA A 273 -20.24 -18.05 10.98
CA ALA A 273 -19.20 -17.38 10.19
C ALA A 273 -19.41 -17.53 8.67
N ALA A 274 -19.82 -18.69 8.21
CA ALA A 274 -20.03 -19.00 6.79
C ALA A 274 -21.45 -18.73 6.27
N ALA A 275 -22.34 -18.12 7.07
CA ALA A 275 -23.68 -17.82 6.60
C ALA A 275 -23.63 -16.93 5.34
N PRO A 276 -24.32 -17.29 4.23
CA PRO A 276 -24.27 -16.51 2.99
C PRO A 276 -24.58 -15.03 3.19
N ALA A 277 -25.52 -14.70 4.06
CA ALA A 277 -25.87 -13.31 4.40
C ALA A 277 -24.71 -12.56 5.09
N THR A 278 -23.93 -13.24 5.93
CA THR A 278 -22.73 -12.69 6.59
C THR A 278 -21.67 -12.31 5.57
N LEU A 279 -21.34 -13.24 4.67
CA LEU A 279 -20.33 -13.04 3.65
C LEU A 279 -20.77 -12.02 2.59
N ALA A 280 -22.04 -12.03 2.19
CA ALA A 280 -22.63 -11.04 1.29
C ALA A 280 -22.54 -9.62 1.88
N ARG A 281 -22.77 -9.47 3.19
CA ARG A 281 -22.61 -8.19 3.91
C ARG A 281 -21.18 -7.68 3.83
N PHE A 282 -20.19 -8.53 4.07
CA PHE A 282 -18.78 -8.18 3.91
C PHE A 282 -18.48 -7.70 2.47
N ALA A 283 -18.87 -8.48 1.46
CA ALA A 283 -18.67 -8.13 0.06
C ALA A 283 -19.28 -6.77 -0.30
N ALA A 284 -20.50 -6.50 0.16
CA ALA A 284 -21.18 -5.23 -0.05
C ALA A 284 -20.46 -4.04 0.60
N GLN A 285 -20.01 -4.18 1.85
CA GLN A 285 -19.27 -3.14 2.58
C GLN A 285 -17.95 -2.81 1.87
N ARG A 286 -17.22 -3.83 1.39
CA ARG A 286 -15.94 -3.63 0.74
C ARG A 286 -16.03 -3.08 -0.68
N ARG A 287 -17.17 -3.28 -1.37
CA ARG A 287 -17.35 -2.88 -2.78
C ARG A 287 -17.07 -1.39 -3.02
N LEU A 288 -17.56 -0.52 -2.15
CA LEU A 288 -17.39 0.93 -2.29
C LEU A 288 -15.94 1.35 -2.00
N ASP A 289 -15.38 0.92 -0.87
CA ASP A 289 -14.03 1.33 -0.47
C ASP A 289 -12.97 0.75 -1.41
N ALA A 290 -13.01 -0.55 -1.69
CA ALA A 290 -12.06 -1.18 -2.58
C ALA A 290 -12.20 -0.64 -4.02
N GLY A 291 -13.42 -0.58 -4.55
CA GLY A 291 -13.67 -0.07 -5.90
C GLY A 291 -13.21 1.37 -6.09
N ALA A 292 -13.40 2.23 -5.10
CA ALA A 292 -12.94 3.62 -5.18
C ALA A 292 -11.41 3.71 -5.03
N THR A 293 -10.79 2.91 -4.14
CA THR A 293 -9.33 2.87 -3.98
C THR A 293 -8.65 2.34 -5.24
N ILE A 294 -9.17 1.25 -5.83
CA ILE A 294 -8.66 0.67 -7.08
C ILE A 294 -8.73 1.71 -8.22
N ARG A 295 -9.90 2.33 -8.44
CA ARG A 295 -10.06 3.34 -9.50
C ARG A 295 -9.16 4.56 -9.29
N MET A 296 -9.02 5.04 -8.04
CA MET A 296 -8.12 6.16 -7.74
C MET A 296 -6.66 5.80 -8.03
N THR A 297 -6.22 4.61 -7.61
CA THR A 297 -4.85 4.15 -7.83
C THR A 297 -4.57 3.93 -9.32
N ASP A 298 -5.50 3.32 -10.07
CA ASP A 298 -5.35 3.14 -11.52
C ASP A 298 -5.39 4.49 -12.26
N PHE A 299 -6.25 5.42 -11.85
CA PHE A 299 -6.28 6.77 -12.39
C PHE A 299 -4.96 7.52 -12.15
N LEU A 300 -4.39 7.44 -10.95
CA LEU A 300 -3.08 8.04 -10.66
C LEU A 300 -1.97 7.37 -11.49
N ALA A 301 -1.94 6.05 -11.57
CA ALA A 301 -0.95 5.32 -12.35
C ALA A 301 -1.05 5.63 -13.85
N ALA A 302 -2.24 5.60 -14.43
CA ALA A 302 -2.49 5.86 -15.85
C ALA A 302 -2.44 7.35 -16.20
N GLY A 303 -3.04 8.20 -15.37
CA GLY A 303 -3.16 9.64 -15.60
C GLY A 303 -1.82 10.38 -15.54
N PHE A 304 -0.83 9.82 -14.83
CA PHE A 304 0.50 10.41 -14.72
C PHE A 304 1.55 9.73 -15.62
N ALA A 305 1.19 8.69 -16.35
CA ALA A 305 2.02 8.11 -17.39
C ALA A 305 1.86 8.88 -18.73
N GLY A 306 2.94 8.98 -19.49
CA GLY A 306 2.95 9.57 -20.83
C GLY A 306 3.27 11.07 -20.88
N ASP A 307 3.62 11.52 -22.08
CA ASP A 307 4.20 12.85 -22.34
C ASP A 307 3.30 13.78 -23.19
N ASN A 308 1.99 13.57 -23.14
CA ASN A 308 1.03 14.44 -23.81
C ASN A 308 1.01 15.84 -23.15
N ALA A 309 1.28 16.89 -23.91
CA ALA A 309 1.40 18.27 -23.43
C ALA A 309 0.09 18.78 -22.77
N LEU A 310 -1.07 18.42 -23.35
CA LEU A 310 -2.38 18.79 -22.80
C LEU A 310 -2.64 18.11 -21.46
N LEU A 311 -2.36 16.83 -21.36
CA LEU A 311 -2.49 16.09 -20.09
C LEU A 311 -1.51 16.59 -19.04
N ARG A 312 -0.28 16.98 -19.42
CA ARG A 312 0.67 17.62 -18.48
C ARG A 312 0.14 18.94 -17.96
N ALA A 313 -0.39 19.78 -18.83
CA ALA A 313 -0.98 21.07 -18.43
C ALA A 313 -2.19 20.86 -17.50
N ALA A 314 -3.09 19.92 -17.82
CA ALA A 314 -4.25 19.59 -17.01
C ALA A 314 -3.85 19.07 -15.61
N ARG A 315 -2.82 18.18 -15.54
CA ARG A 315 -2.26 17.72 -14.28
C ARG A 315 -1.67 18.87 -13.46
N GLY A 316 -0.91 19.76 -14.11
CA GLY A 316 -0.35 20.94 -13.46
C GLY A 316 -1.44 21.85 -12.88
N ALA A 317 -2.50 22.10 -13.63
CA ALA A 317 -3.64 22.86 -13.16
C ALA A 317 -4.34 22.16 -11.97
N ALA A 318 -4.54 20.84 -12.03
CA ALA A 318 -5.15 20.09 -10.94
C ALA A 318 -4.30 20.12 -9.66
N LEU A 319 -2.97 19.93 -9.76
CA LEU A 319 -2.07 20.05 -8.62
C LEU A 319 -2.08 21.45 -8.01
N THR A 320 -2.06 22.48 -8.86
CA THR A 320 -2.13 23.87 -8.42
C THR A 320 -3.48 24.17 -7.75
N ALA A 321 -4.59 23.66 -8.29
CA ALA A 321 -5.90 23.81 -7.68
C ALA A 321 -5.96 23.14 -6.29
N LEU A 322 -5.40 21.94 -6.14
CA LEU A 322 -5.28 21.27 -4.84
C LEU A 322 -4.40 22.06 -3.85
N ASP A 323 -3.37 22.76 -4.35
CA ASP A 323 -2.52 23.60 -3.49
C ASP A 323 -3.26 24.86 -3.00
N ILE A 324 -4.03 25.50 -3.88
CA ILE A 324 -4.75 26.74 -3.58
C ILE A 324 -6.01 26.48 -2.74
N PHE A 325 -6.79 25.45 -3.06
CA PHE A 325 -8.09 25.20 -2.43
C PHE A 325 -8.00 24.18 -1.28
N PRO A 326 -8.18 24.60 0.00
CA PRO A 326 -8.06 23.70 1.14
C PRO A 326 -9.11 22.58 1.18
N ALA A 327 -10.34 22.83 0.76
CA ALA A 327 -11.43 21.85 0.86
C ALA A 327 -11.19 20.60 0.01
N PRO A 328 -10.92 20.68 -1.32
CA PRO A 328 -10.54 19.50 -2.11
C PRO A 328 -9.26 18.83 -1.60
N ARG A 329 -8.27 19.61 -1.14
CA ARG A 329 -7.02 19.08 -0.58
C ARG A 329 -7.28 18.23 0.67
N ARG A 330 -8.07 18.73 1.63
CA ARG A 330 -8.49 18.00 2.85
C ARG A 330 -9.27 16.74 2.51
N PHE A 331 -10.23 16.85 1.60
CA PHE A 331 -11.01 15.70 1.13
C PHE A 331 -10.10 14.61 0.55
N PHE A 332 -9.18 14.99 -0.34
CA PHE A 332 -8.23 14.06 -0.94
C PHE A 332 -7.34 13.39 0.12
N ALA A 333 -6.73 14.17 1.03
CA ALA A 333 -5.89 13.65 2.09
C ALA A 333 -6.66 12.66 2.99
N ARG A 334 -7.86 13.02 3.46
CA ARG A 334 -8.70 12.14 4.29
C ARG A 334 -9.10 10.87 3.54
N ARG A 335 -9.41 10.99 2.24
CA ARG A 335 -9.74 9.84 1.38
C ARG A 335 -8.59 8.86 1.27
N MET A 336 -7.36 9.35 1.12
CA MET A 336 -6.16 8.52 1.07
C MET A 336 -5.87 7.84 2.42
N ILE A 337 -6.15 8.49 3.53
CA ILE A 337 -5.92 7.97 4.89
C ILE A 337 -6.95 6.90 5.27
N PHE A 338 -8.24 7.21 5.12
CA PHE A 338 -9.35 6.44 5.71
C PHE A 338 -10.14 5.62 4.68
N GLY A 339 -9.88 5.77 3.40
CA GLY A 339 -10.66 5.12 2.35
C GLY A 339 -12.07 5.72 2.22
N ALA A 340 -13.08 4.89 1.92
CA ALA A 340 -14.47 5.35 1.75
C ALA A 340 -15.08 5.95 3.02
N ALA A 341 -14.61 5.56 4.19
CA ALA A 341 -15.04 6.10 5.48
C ALA A 341 -14.64 7.58 5.70
N ALA A 342 -13.85 8.17 4.79
CA ALA A 342 -13.47 9.58 4.83
C ALA A 342 -14.57 10.54 4.33
N LEU A 343 -15.67 10.02 3.83
CA LEU A 343 -16.84 10.85 3.49
C LEU A 343 -17.44 11.39 4.79
N PRO A 344 -17.81 12.69 4.83
CA PRO A 344 -18.41 13.30 6.00
C PRO A 344 -19.74 12.69 6.39
#